data_9a7d5712f24a6998d24697b180fc61e4
#
_entry.id   9a7d5712f24a6998d24697b180fc61e4
#
_cell.length_a   1.000
_cell.length_b   1.000
_cell.length_c   1.000
_cell.angle_alpha   90.00
_cell.angle_beta   90.00
_cell.angle_gamma   90.00
#
_symmetry.space_group_name_H-M   'P 1'
#
loop_
_entity.id
_entity.type
_entity.pdbx_description
1 polymer ?
#
loop_
_entity_poly.entity_id
_entity_poly.type
_entity_poly.pdbx_seq_one_letter_code
_entity_poly.pdbx_strand_id
1 'polypeptide(L)'
;MKRRDFITSTVAAAGTLMIPLEALAQSDRRKELLIVANETGPNSLDIHTVGANRPSYGVSWICYDRLMTFGKKKGPGGVTMYDFTKLEPELAESWQVAPDGMSVVFKLRKNAKFHDGAPVTAKDVKWSFDRMVSVGGFPTFQMKAGSIEKPEQFVVVDDYTFRVNFIRKDKLSMMDLAVPVPCVYNSELVKKHVTEKDPWGLDWTKANEAGGGAYKVESWKPGQEIVYARYDDWKSGKLPKIKRIVQREIPSAGNRRALLEKGDVDITYEMPPKDFLEMSEGGKVVVQTTPIENAIWYVGMNVTRPPFNNPKVRQAVAYAIPYEKIMDSAMYKRATRLWGGKDNKAHGTDWPQPHGYAYDIPKARALMKEAGVADGFETTLSFDLGSGTVSEPACVLIAESLALIGIKCRIEKVPGANWRAQLLKKDMPLILNRFGGWLNYPEYFFFWCYHSQDAVFNTMSYKNPAMDKFIEAARFESDRKKYAEDVAGFVNMAFDEVPRVPLAQPNMDVAMQKNIKGYTYWFHLQPDYRDLEKA
;
A
#
# COMPACT_ATOMS: atom_id res chain seq x y z
N MET A 1 -57.52 18.91 -69.21
CA MET A 1 -57.83 20.34 -68.94
C MET A 1 -57.94 20.54 -67.42
N LYS A 2 -57.33 21.61 -66.95
CA LYS A 2 -57.30 22.23 -65.58
C LYS A 2 -56.41 21.61 -64.55
N ARG A 3 -55.23 22.27 -64.38
CA ARG A 3 -54.34 22.30 -63.24
C ARG A 3 -55.06 22.82 -61.98
N ARG A 4 -54.75 22.26 -60.81
CA ARG A 4 -54.98 22.92 -59.54
C ARG A 4 -53.69 22.81 -58.71
N ASP A 5 -53.15 23.97 -58.40
CA ASP A 5 -51.98 24.19 -57.59
C ASP A 5 -52.27 23.80 -56.10
N PHE A 6 -51.40 23.01 -55.51
CA PHE A 6 -51.38 22.80 -54.07
C PHE A 6 -50.12 23.45 -53.45
N ILE A 7 -50.35 24.52 -52.77
CA ILE A 7 -49.35 25.17 -51.92
C ILE A 7 -49.12 24.28 -50.73
N THR A 8 -47.93 23.71 -50.60
CA THR A 8 -47.49 22.96 -49.38
C THR A 8 -46.80 23.93 -48.45
N SER A 9 -47.50 24.29 -47.34
CA SER A 9 -46.93 25.00 -46.20
C SER A 9 -46.08 24.03 -45.38
N THR A 10 -44.77 24.23 -45.35
CA THR A 10 -43.84 23.51 -44.50
C THR A 10 -43.94 24.07 -43.10
N VAL A 11 -44.62 23.37 -42.21
CA VAL A 11 -44.54 23.65 -40.76
C VAL A 11 -43.29 22.94 -40.24
N ALA A 12 -42.25 23.72 -39.89
CA ALA A 12 -41.09 23.23 -39.16
C ALA A 12 -41.54 22.91 -37.73
N ALA A 13 -41.79 21.65 -37.42
CA ALA A 13 -41.96 21.16 -36.06
C ALA A 13 -40.57 21.11 -35.39
N ALA A 14 -40.29 22.10 -34.56
CA ALA A 14 -39.19 22.00 -33.60
C ALA A 14 -39.53 20.88 -32.58
N GLY A 15 -39.06 19.67 -32.88
CA GLY A 15 -39.12 18.54 -31.95
C GLY A 15 -38.18 18.78 -30.79
N THR A 16 -38.70 19.30 -29.70
CA THR A 16 -38.03 19.22 -28.39
C THR A 16 -37.96 17.76 -28.04
N LEU A 17 -36.78 17.14 -28.15
CA LEU A 17 -36.48 15.80 -27.64
C LEU A 17 -36.66 15.84 -26.11
N MET A 18 -37.88 15.55 -25.64
CA MET A 18 -38.12 15.27 -24.24
C MET A 18 -37.43 13.93 -23.92
N ILE A 19 -36.25 13.99 -23.26
CA ILE A 19 -35.63 12.81 -22.69
C ILE A 19 -36.62 12.30 -21.64
N PRO A 20 -37.02 11.00 -21.66
CA PRO A 20 -37.91 10.45 -20.66
C PRO A 20 -37.37 10.67 -19.24
N LEU A 21 -38.23 11.07 -18.31
CA LEU A 21 -37.87 11.31 -16.91
C LEU A 21 -37.15 10.09 -16.27
N GLU A 22 -37.53 8.88 -16.71
CA GLU A 22 -36.89 7.61 -16.32
C GLU A 22 -35.44 7.50 -16.81
N ALA A 23 -35.13 7.97 -18.03
CA ALA A 23 -33.76 7.96 -18.56
C ALA A 23 -32.86 8.97 -17.85
N LEU A 24 -33.38 10.13 -17.47
CA LEU A 24 -32.70 11.11 -16.61
C LEU A 24 -32.44 10.56 -15.21
N ALA A 25 -33.43 9.94 -14.58
CA ALA A 25 -33.30 9.31 -13.27
C ALA A 25 -32.31 8.12 -13.30
N GLN A 26 -32.24 7.37 -14.41
CA GLN A 26 -31.30 6.27 -14.60
C GLN A 26 -29.88 6.80 -14.84
N SER A 27 -29.72 7.90 -15.58
CA SER A 27 -28.44 8.56 -15.81
C SER A 27 -27.87 9.14 -14.51
N ASP A 28 -28.70 9.78 -13.69
CA ASP A 28 -28.28 10.33 -12.40
C ASP A 28 -27.90 9.24 -11.40
N ARG A 29 -28.67 8.15 -11.34
CA ARG A 29 -28.28 6.97 -10.53
C ARG A 29 -26.94 6.38 -10.96
N ARG A 30 -26.61 6.38 -12.25
CA ARG A 30 -25.33 5.88 -12.75
C ARG A 30 -24.16 6.81 -12.37
N LYS A 31 -24.38 8.11 -12.24
CA LYS A 31 -23.37 9.07 -11.76
C LYS A 31 -23.02 8.89 -10.28
N GLU A 32 -23.94 8.40 -9.48
CA GLU A 32 -23.77 8.18 -8.04
C GLU A 32 -23.30 6.75 -7.70
N LEU A 33 -23.20 5.85 -8.70
CA LEU A 33 -22.75 4.46 -8.59
C LEU A 33 -21.33 4.31 -9.15
N LEU A 34 -20.42 3.77 -8.35
CA LEU A 34 -19.07 3.38 -8.77
C LEU A 34 -18.97 1.84 -8.83
N ILE A 35 -18.48 1.30 -9.95
CA ILE A 35 -18.20 -0.13 -10.10
C ILE A 35 -16.70 -0.32 -10.23
N VAL A 36 -16.12 -1.04 -9.27
CA VAL A 36 -14.69 -1.35 -9.20
C VAL A 36 -14.50 -2.84 -9.43
N ALA A 37 -13.52 -3.23 -10.24
CA ALA A 37 -13.13 -4.62 -10.43
C ALA A 37 -11.73 -4.85 -9.87
N ASN A 38 -11.62 -5.75 -8.90
CA ASN A 38 -10.36 -6.15 -8.28
C ASN A 38 -10.07 -7.63 -8.55
N GLU A 39 -8.82 -8.03 -8.39
CA GLU A 39 -8.42 -9.44 -8.47
C GLU A 39 -9.01 -10.25 -7.33
N THR A 40 -8.95 -9.69 -6.12
CA THR A 40 -9.45 -10.31 -4.88
C THR A 40 -10.22 -9.29 -4.05
N GLY A 41 -11.14 -9.77 -3.21
CA GLY A 41 -11.84 -8.97 -2.23
C GLY A 41 -11.27 -9.08 -0.81
N PRO A 42 -11.90 -8.42 0.17
CA PRO A 42 -11.50 -8.52 1.57
C PRO A 42 -11.77 -9.94 2.11
N ASN A 43 -10.85 -10.44 2.94
CA ASN A 43 -11.03 -11.68 3.69
C ASN A 43 -11.54 -11.44 5.12
N SER A 44 -11.65 -10.16 5.51
CA SER A 44 -12.20 -9.70 6.77
C SER A 44 -12.72 -8.26 6.61
N LEU A 45 -13.78 -7.89 7.33
CA LEU A 45 -14.25 -6.51 7.45
C LEU A 45 -13.51 -5.74 8.57
N ASP A 46 -12.58 -6.41 9.26
CA ASP A 46 -11.83 -5.91 10.39
C ASP A 46 -10.32 -6.00 10.13
N ILE A 47 -9.66 -4.85 10.12
CA ILE A 47 -8.19 -4.77 9.91
C ILE A 47 -7.39 -5.38 11.09
N HIS A 48 -7.98 -5.47 12.28
CA HIS A 48 -7.33 -6.07 13.45
C HIS A 48 -7.32 -7.61 13.40
N THR A 49 -8.08 -8.23 12.49
CA THR A 49 -8.05 -9.68 12.28
C THR A 49 -6.66 -10.14 11.85
N VAL A 50 -6.12 -11.15 12.53
CA VAL A 50 -4.83 -11.75 12.13
C VAL A 50 -4.96 -12.33 10.72
N GLY A 51 -4.08 -11.89 9.83
CA GLY A 51 -4.10 -12.32 8.42
C GLY A 51 -5.04 -11.53 7.52
N ALA A 52 -5.61 -10.41 7.99
CA ALA A 52 -6.35 -9.48 7.13
C ALA A 52 -5.51 -9.10 5.90
N ASN A 53 -6.12 -9.20 4.71
CA ASN A 53 -5.45 -8.91 3.45
C ASN A 53 -5.55 -7.41 3.08
N ARG A 54 -4.88 -7.00 1.99
CA ARG A 54 -4.89 -5.60 1.55
C ARG A 54 -6.29 -5.03 1.25
N PRO A 55 -7.21 -5.73 0.57
CA PRO A 55 -8.59 -5.27 0.43
C PRO A 55 -9.31 -5.01 1.76
N SER A 56 -9.01 -5.77 2.82
CA SER A 56 -9.53 -5.50 4.17
C SER A 56 -9.05 -4.17 4.74
N TYR A 57 -7.83 -3.71 4.37
CA TYR A 57 -7.36 -2.37 4.72
C TYR A 57 -8.20 -1.28 4.05
N GLY A 58 -8.66 -1.54 2.81
CA GLY A 58 -9.59 -0.66 2.09
C GLY A 58 -10.93 -0.52 2.80
N VAL A 59 -11.47 -1.61 3.38
CA VAL A 59 -12.69 -1.57 4.22
C VAL A 59 -12.46 -0.67 5.43
N SER A 60 -11.36 -0.87 6.17
CA SER A 60 -11.02 -0.03 7.32
C SER A 60 -10.93 1.45 6.93
N TRP A 61 -10.38 1.73 5.74
CA TRP A 61 -10.17 3.09 5.28
C TRP A 61 -11.47 3.87 5.02
N ILE A 62 -12.50 3.24 4.50
CA ILE A 62 -13.74 3.91 4.08
C ILE A 62 -14.92 3.71 5.05
N CYS A 63 -14.91 2.63 5.85
CA CYS A 63 -16.01 2.31 6.78
C CYS A 63 -15.72 2.73 8.22
N TYR A 64 -14.48 3.09 8.55
CA TYR A 64 -14.10 3.50 9.90
C TYR A 64 -13.38 4.85 9.86
N ASP A 65 -13.58 5.66 10.88
CA ASP A 65 -12.81 6.88 11.09
C ASP A 65 -11.57 6.60 11.97
N ARG A 66 -10.52 7.41 11.78
CA ARG A 66 -9.35 7.54 12.66
C ARG A 66 -9.39 8.90 13.34
N LEU A 67 -8.54 9.13 14.31
CA LEU A 67 -8.43 10.45 14.94
C LEU A 67 -7.97 11.52 13.94
N MET A 68 -7.01 11.14 13.09
CA MET A 68 -6.43 11.99 12.06
C MET A 68 -6.14 11.20 10.79
N THR A 69 -5.89 11.89 9.71
CA THR A 69 -5.53 11.34 8.40
C THR A 69 -4.32 12.07 7.82
N PHE A 70 -3.72 11.52 6.77
CA PHE A 70 -2.69 12.23 6.02
C PHE A 70 -3.31 13.31 5.12
N GLY A 71 -2.59 14.41 4.94
CA GLY A 71 -2.91 15.41 3.93
C GLY A 71 -2.68 14.90 2.51
N LYS A 72 -2.86 15.78 1.53
CA LYS A 72 -2.71 15.47 0.11
C LYS A 72 -1.70 16.40 -0.56
N LYS A 73 -0.94 15.84 -1.53
CA LYS A 73 0.00 16.58 -2.37
C LYS A 73 -0.18 16.20 -3.84
N LYS A 74 0.43 16.98 -4.74
CA LYS A 74 0.59 16.59 -6.14
C LYS A 74 1.88 15.81 -6.30
N GLY A 75 1.75 14.63 -6.87
CA GLY A 75 2.86 13.77 -7.25
C GLY A 75 3.25 13.93 -8.73
N PRO A 76 4.14 13.08 -9.23
CA PRO A 76 4.55 13.05 -10.63
C PRO A 76 3.35 12.94 -11.57
N GLY A 77 3.41 13.65 -12.72
CA GLY A 77 2.31 13.66 -13.68
C GLY A 77 1.03 14.37 -13.19
N GLY A 78 1.10 15.09 -12.04
CA GLY A 78 -0.03 15.84 -11.48
C GLY A 78 -1.05 14.96 -10.74
N VAL A 79 -0.77 13.68 -10.51
CA VAL A 79 -1.62 12.80 -9.72
C VAL A 79 -1.77 13.34 -8.29
N THR A 80 -2.97 13.25 -7.74
CA THR A 80 -3.17 13.55 -6.32
C THR A 80 -2.80 12.30 -5.52
N MET A 81 -1.98 12.49 -4.49
CA MET A 81 -1.53 11.42 -3.60
C MET A 81 -1.48 11.90 -2.16
N TYR A 82 -1.44 10.97 -1.21
CA TYR A 82 -1.29 11.34 0.21
C TYR A 82 0.07 12.02 0.47
N ASP A 83 0.06 12.88 1.47
CA ASP A 83 1.26 13.55 1.97
C ASP A 83 1.53 13.10 3.40
N PHE A 84 2.48 12.17 3.55
CA PHE A 84 2.85 11.61 4.86
C PHE A 84 3.51 12.65 5.80
N THR A 85 3.92 13.81 5.28
CA THR A 85 4.50 14.89 6.09
C THR A 85 3.45 15.81 6.72
N LYS A 86 2.19 15.65 6.33
CA LYS A 86 1.08 16.49 6.75
C LYS A 86 -0.04 15.66 7.36
N LEU A 87 -0.42 16.00 8.58
CA LEU A 87 -1.58 15.40 9.26
C LEU A 87 -2.77 16.37 9.18
N GLU A 88 -3.95 15.82 8.96
CA GLU A 88 -5.21 16.54 8.87
C GLU A 88 -6.26 15.95 9.82
N PRO A 89 -7.22 16.77 10.33
CA PRO A 89 -8.32 16.28 11.17
C PRO A 89 -9.21 15.26 10.46
N GLU A 90 -9.64 14.21 11.19
CA GLU A 90 -10.70 13.31 10.78
C GLU A 90 -11.76 13.23 11.90
N LEU A 91 -11.80 12.18 12.75
CA LEU A 91 -12.70 12.11 13.90
C LEU A 91 -12.36 13.16 14.96
N ALA A 92 -11.08 13.45 15.19
CA ALA A 92 -10.68 14.60 15.99
C ALA A 92 -10.77 15.88 15.14
N GLU A 93 -11.42 16.90 15.65
CA GLU A 93 -11.45 18.23 15.01
C GLU A 93 -10.16 19.02 15.21
N SER A 94 -9.38 18.69 16.27
CA SER A 94 -8.09 19.29 16.58
C SER A 94 -7.28 18.41 17.54
N TRP A 95 -5.98 18.68 17.62
CA TRP A 95 -5.11 18.09 18.63
C TRP A 95 -4.02 19.06 19.06
N GLN A 96 -3.46 18.80 20.24
CA GLN A 96 -2.34 19.56 20.79
C GLN A 96 -1.29 18.59 21.35
N VAL A 97 -0.08 18.69 20.82
CA VAL A 97 1.09 17.97 21.37
C VAL A 97 1.59 18.75 22.59
N ALA A 98 1.90 18.06 23.66
CA ALA A 98 2.48 18.66 24.86
C ALA A 98 3.86 19.28 24.55
N PRO A 99 4.28 20.35 25.28
CA PRO A 99 5.55 21.02 25.02
C PRO A 99 6.78 20.10 25.12
N ASP A 100 6.70 19.07 25.97
CA ASP A 100 7.74 18.07 26.12
C ASP A 100 7.75 17.00 25.02
N GLY A 101 6.71 16.99 24.15
CA GLY A 101 6.54 16.01 23.07
C GLY A 101 6.15 14.61 23.55
N MET A 102 5.78 14.45 24.83
CA MET A 102 5.51 13.13 25.44
C MET A 102 4.02 12.76 25.49
N SER A 103 3.16 13.61 25.02
CA SER A 103 1.73 13.30 24.88
C SER A 103 1.06 14.16 23.82
N VAL A 104 -0.09 13.69 23.34
CA VAL A 104 -0.98 14.44 22.46
C VAL A 104 -2.41 14.33 22.99
N VAL A 105 -3.13 15.46 23.01
CA VAL A 105 -4.54 15.54 23.40
C VAL A 105 -5.37 15.84 22.18
N PHE A 106 -6.39 15.02 21.93
CA PHE A 106 -7.34 15.13 20.83
C PHE A 106 -8.68 15.64 21.31
N LYS A 107 -9.31 16.55 20.56
CA LYS A 107 -10.69 16.97 20.73
C LYS A 107 -11.55 16.30 19.66
N LEU A 108 -12.49 15.47 20.08
CA LEU A 108 -13.36 14.71 19.19
C LEU A 108 -14.53 15.55 18.71
N ARG A 109 -15.03 15.27 17.51
CA ARG A 109 -16.27 15.86 16.98
C ARG A 109 -17.47 15.36 17.78
N LYS A 110 -18.20 16.27 18.42
CA LYS A 110 -19.37 15.95 19.24
C LYS A 110 -20.58 15.44 18.44
N ASN A 111 -20.58 15.68 17.13
CA ASN A 111 -21.66 15.26 16.23
C ASN A 111 -21.33 14.01 15.40
N ALA A 112 -20.17 13.37 15.64
CA ALA A 112 -19.82 12.11 15.01
C ALA A 112 -20.66 10.96 15.54
N LYS A 113 -21.11 10.07 14.65
CA LYS A 113 -21.91 8.89 14.97
C LYS A 113 -21.40 7.67 14.24
N PHE A 114 -21.60 6.51 14.86
CA PHE A 114 -21.47 5.22 14.20
C PHE A 114 -22.61 4.97 13.22
N HIS A 115 -22.48 3.95 12.38
CA HIS A 115 -23.46 3.62 11.34
C HIS A 115 -24.82 3.18 11.90
N ASP A 116 -24.89 2.74 13.15
CA ASP A 116 -26.13 2.45 13.88
C ASP A 116 -26.78 3.69 14.53
N GLY A 117 -26.14 4.86 14.42
CA GLY A 117 -26.60 6.13 14.98
C GLY A 117 -26.10 6.44 16.39
N ALA A 118 -25.38 5.52 17.05
CA ALA A 118 -24.80 5.76 18.37
C ALA A 118 -23.70 6.86 18.30
N PRO A 119 -23.58 7.74 19.32
CA PRO A 119 -22.55 8.77 19.35
C PRO A 119 -21.16 8.14 19.51
N VAL A 120 -20.15 8.73 18.85
CA VAL A 120 -18.76 8.34 19.04
C VAL A 120 -18.17 9.10 20.22
N THR A 121 -17.55 8.39 21.16
CA THR A 121 -16.96 8.95 22.36
C THR A 121 -15.49 8.55 22.55
N ALA A 122 -14.79 9.24 23.46
CA ALA A 122 -13.41 8.89 23.83
C ALA A 122 -13.30 7.48 24.46
N LYS A 123 -14.39 6.92 24.97
CA LYS A 123 -14.43 5.54 25.47
C LYS A 123 -14.29 4.53 24.33
N ASP A 124 -14.93 4.81 23.18
CA ASP A 124 -14.83 3.98 21.98
C ASP A 124 -13.42 4.05 21.39
N VAL A 125 -12.83 5.26 21.37
CA VAL A 125 -11.43 5.45 20.94
C VAL A 125 -10.50 4.64 21.83
N LYS A 126 -10.63 4.75 23.17
CA LYS A 126 -9.79 4.00 24.10
C LYS A 126 -9.93 2.50 23.88
N TRP A 127 -11.13 1.98 23.81
CA TRP A 127 -11.36 0.55 23.61
C TRP A 127 -10.74 0.06 22.30
N SER A 128 -10.90 0.84 21.23
CA SER A 128 -10.34 0.51 19.91
C SER A 128 -8.80 0.50 19.93
N PHE A 129 -8.20 1.44 20.66
CA PHE A 129 -6.74 1.56 20.79
C PHE A 129 -6.17 0.47 21.73
N ASP A 130 -6.86 0.17 22.83
CA ASP A 130 -6.50 -0.98 23.70
C ASP A 130 -6.51 -2.27 22.87
N ARG A 131 -7.55 -2.45 22.03
CA ARG A 131 -7.68 -3.61 21.15
C ARG A 131 -6.52 -3.72 20.17
N MET A 132 -6.17 -2.65 19.46
CA MET A 132 -5.12 -2.70 18.43
C MET A 132 -3.74 -3.09 18.97
N VAL A 133 -3.41 -2.72 20.20
CA VAL A 133 -2.12 -3.07 20.82
C VAL A 133 -2.15 -4.43 21.54
N SER A 134 -3.34 -5.04 21.70
CA SER A 134 -3.52 -6.27 22.49
C SER A 134 -3.86 -7.50 21.64
N VAL A 135 -4.41 -7.36 20.43
CA VAL A 135 -4.83 -8.50 19.59
C VAL A 135 -3.66 -9.31 19.02
N GLY A 136 -2.44 -8.79 19.07
CA GLY A 136 -1.27 -9.42 18.46
C GLY A 136 -1.23 -9.28 16.94
N GLY A 137 -0.35 -10.05 16.29
CA GLY A 137 -0.19 -10.04 14.85
C GLY A 137 0.22 -8.69 14.27
N PHE A 138 -0.14 -8.45 13.01
CA PHE A 138 0.27 -7.26 12.27
C PHE A 138 -0.19 -5.93 12.92
N PRO A 139 -1.43 -5.77 13.41
CA PRO A 139 -1.86 -4.52 14.04
C PRO A 139 -0.94 -4.09 15.20
N THR A 140 -0.72 -4.99 16.14
CA THR A 140 0.17 -4.73 17.30
C THR A 140 1.61 -4.45 16.87
N PHE A 141 2.13 -5.18 15.88
CA PHE A 141 3.48 -4.93 15.34
C PHE A 141 3.60 -3.57 14.67
N GLN A 142 2.60 -3.16 13.90
CA GLN A 142 2.61 -1.85 13.24
C GLN A 142 2.67 -0.73 14.26
N MET A 143 1.83 -0.77 15.27
CA MET A 143 1.76 0.29 16.28
C MET A 143 3.02 0.38 17.14
N LYS A 144 3.73 -0.74 17.37
CA LYS A 144 5.05 -0.73 18.02
C LYS A 144 6.11 0.02 17.22
N ALA A 145 5.98 0.08 15.89
CA ALA A 145 6.90 0.86 15.07
C ALA A 145 6.83 2.36 15.40
N GLY A 146 5.70 2.87 15.84
CA GLY A 146 5.50 4.23 16.33
C GLY A 146 5.58 4.37 17.86
N SER A 147 6.13 3.40 18.59
CA SER A 147 6.18 3.40 20.07
C SER A 147 4.80 3.47 20.74
N ILE A 148 3.78 2.92 20.08
CA ILE A 148 2.42 2.77 20.59
C ILE A 148 2.22 1.29 20.93
N GLU A 149 2.36 0.94 22.21
CA GLU A 149 2.62 -0.45 22.60
C GLU A 149 1.68 -0.99 23.67
N LYS A 150 1.07 -0.10 24.49
CA LYS A 150 0.41 -0.49 25.74
C LYS A 150 -0.90 0.27 25.96
N PRO A 151 -1.95 -0.39 26.51
CA PRO A 151 -3.22 0.24 26.86
C PRO A 151 -3.09 1.44 27.81
N GLU A 152 -2.07 1.46 28.69
CA GLU A 152 -1.84 2.54 29.64
C GLU A 152 -1.46 3.87 28.99
N GLN A 153 -1.07 3.85 27.72
CA GLN A 153 -0.81 5.06 26.94
C GLN A 153 -2.09 5.83 26.60
N PHE A 154 -3.25 5.20 26.68
CA PHE A 154 -4.53 5.71 26.20
C PHE A 154 -5.43 6.16 27.34
N VAL A 155 -5.77 7.46 27.39
CA VAL A 155 -6.49 8.06 28.49
C VAL A 155 -7.76 8.77 28.00
N VAL A 156 -8.90 8.37 28.54
CA VAL A 156 -10.16 9.12 28.43
C VAL A 156 -10.09 10.27 29.43
N VAL A 157 -10.04 11.52 28.94
CA VAL A 157 -10.06 12.71 29.79
C VAL A 157 -11.51 13.13 30.10
N ASP A 158 -12.34 13.16 29.06
CA ASP A 158 -13.79 13.30 29.13
C ASP A 158 -14.42 12.62 27.91
N ASP A 159 -15.75 12.66 27.73
CA ASP A 159 -16.44 11.96 26.65
C ASP A 159 -15.96 12.38 25.24
N TYR A 160 -15.37 13.58 25.09
CA TYR A 160 -14.91 14.10 23.80
C TYR A 160 -13.45 14.57 23.81
N THR A 161 -12.71 14.21 24.86
CA THR A 161 -11.28 14.52 24.97
C THR A 161 -10.52 13.24 25.24
N PHE A 162 -9.59 12.91 24.35
CA PHE A 162 -8.77 11.72 24.40
C PHE A 162 -7.29 12.09 24.41
N ARG A 163 -6.47 11.40 25.22
CA ARG A 163 -5.03 11.65 25.28
C ARG A 163 -4.26 10.37 25.01
N VAL A 164 -3.21 10.49 24.19
CA VAL A 164 -2.18 9.47 24.01
C VAL A 164 -0.91 9.93 24.69
N ASN A 165 -0.38 9.13 25.62
CA ASN A 165 0.91 9.34 26.25
C ASN A 165 1.96 8.52 25.49
N PHE A 166 3.06 9.14 25.09
CA PHE A 166 4.15 8.43 24.42
C PHE A 166 5.14 7.90 25.46
N ILE A 167 5.69 6.71 25.22
CA ILE A 167 6.69 6.10 26.11
C ILE A 167 8.09 6.68 25.88
N ARG A 168 8.27 7.36 24.75
CA ARG A 168 9.50 8.06 24.33
C ARG A 168 9.20 9.07 23.24
N LYS A 169 10.13 10.00 22.99
CA LYS A 169 10.06 10.88 21.83
C LYS A 169 10.39 10.08 20.58
N ASP A 170 9.40 9.85 19.75
CA ASP A 170 9.55 9.07 18.52
C ASP A 170 8.79 9.81 17.40
N LYS A 171 9.52 10.24 16.36
CA LYS A 171 8.93 10.97 15.22
C LYS A 171 7.87 10.16 14.47
N LEU A 172 7.92 8.82 14.58
CA LEU A 172 6.96 7.94 13.94
C LEU A 172 5.61 7.89 14.67
N SER A 173 5.56 8.23 15.98
CA SER A 173 4.35 8.06 16.80
C SER A 173 3.13 8.79 16.23
N MET A 174 3.28 10.06 15.86
CA MET A 174 2.17 10.84 15.30
C MET A 174 1.73 10.32 13.92
N MET A 175 2.69 9.91 13.08
CA MET A 175 2.40 9.38 11.74
C MET A 175 1.71 8.02 11.81
N ASP A 176 2.08 7.20 12.79
CA ASP A 176 1.50 5.88 13.01
C ASP A 176 0.04 5.94 13.53
N LEU A 177 -0.39 7.08 14.08
CA LEU A 177 -1.80 7.35 14.42
C LEU A 177 -2.68 7.66 13.20
N ALA A 178 -2.09 7.91 12.01
CA ALA A 178 -2.82 8.22 10.78
C ALA A 178 -2.89 7.04 9.79
N VAL A 179 -2.22 5.92 10.07
CA VAL A 179 -2.32 4.69 9.26
C VAL A 179 -3.68 3.99 9.45
N PRO A 180 -4.07 2.99 8.65
CA PRO A 180 -5.39 2.36 8.76
C PRO A 180 -5.70 1.64 10.08
N VAL A 181 -4.68 1.18 10.83
CA VAL A 181 -4.87 0.36 12.04
C VAL A 181 -5.57 1.09 13.19
N PRO A 182 -5.24 2.35 13.57
CA PRO A 182 -5.88 3.03 14.69
C PRO A 182 -7.29 3.56 14.34
N CYS A 183 -8.11 2.73 13.70
CA CYS A 183 -9.50 3.02 13.40
C CYS A 183 -10.42 2.80 14.62
N VAL A 184 -11.53 3.55 14.68
CA VAL A 184 -12.42 3.58 15.83
C VAL A 184 -13.65 2.72 15.59
N TYR A 185 -13.87 1.77 16.47
CA TYR A 185 -15.01 0.83 16.46
C TYR A 185 -16.10 1.29 17.42
N ASN A 186 -17.35 0.98 17.11
CA ASN A 186 -18.46 1.03 18.04
C ASN A 186 -18.25 -0.04 19.12
N SER A 187 -17.64 0.35 20.22
CA SER A 187 -17.22 -0.56 21.27
C SER A 187 -18.40 -1.23 21.95
N GLU A 188 -19.49 -0.51 22.14
CA GLU A 188 -20.70 -1.03 22.78
C GLU A 188 -21.42 -2.08 21.89
N LEU A 189 -21.36 -1.92 20.56
CA LEU A 189 -21.86 -2.93 19.64
C LEU A 189 -21.00 -4.18 19.67
N VAL A 190 -19.66 -4.05 19.55
CA VAL A 190 -18.75 -5.19 19.53
C VAL A 190 -18.75 -5.95 20.85
N LYS A 191 -18.83 -5.29 22.00
CA LYS A 191 -18.89 -5.91 23.34
C LYS A 191 -20.05 -6.88 23.52
N LYS A 192 -21.14 -6.73 22.77
CA LYS A 192 -22.27 -7.69 22.79
C LYS A 192 -21.90 -9.07 22.21
N HIS A 193 -20.77 -9.15 21.50
CA HIS A 193 -20.32 -10.35 20.79
C HIS A 193 -18.97 -10.89 21.28
N VAL A 194 -18.42 -10.32 22.36
CA VAL A 194 -17.20 -10.85 22.99
C VAL A 194 -17.49 -12.13 23.75
N THR A 195 -16.47 -12.99 23.85
CA THR A 195 -16.49 -14.23 24.63
C THR A 195 -15.22 -14.35 25.43
N GLU A 196 -15.18 -15.30 26.36
CA GLU A 196 -13.93 -15.61 27.12
C GLU A 196 -12.74 -15.94 26.19
N LYS A 197 -13.01 -16.62 25.07
CA LYS A 197 -11.99 -17.00 24.08
C LYS A 197 -11.69 -15.90 23.06
N ASP A 198 -12.60 -14.97 22.88
CA ASP A 198 -12.48 -13.82 21.99
C ASP A 198 -12.86 -12.53 22.74
N PRO A 199 -12.00 -12.03 23.63
CA PRO A 199 -12.30 -10.85 24.45
C PRO A 199 -12.35 -9.54 23.66
N TRP A 200 -12.00 -9.59 22.36
CA TRP A 200 -11.98 -8.43 21.49
C TRP A 200 -13.04 -8.52 20.36
N GLY A 201 -13.88 -9.58 20.32
CA GLY A 201 -14.92 -9.77 19.34
C GLY A 201 -14.42 -9.91 17.90
N LEU A 202 -13.22 -10.47 17.69
CA LEU A 202 -12.61 -10.65 16.38
C LEU A 202 -13.39 -11.58 15.47
N ASP A 203 -13.98 -12.65 16.04
CA ASP A 203 -14.78 -13.61 15.27
C ASP A 203 -16.02 -12.95 14.68
N TRP A 204 -16.65 -12.04 15.42
CA TRP A 204 -17.82 -11.31 14.96
C TRP A 204 -17.43 -10.19 13.97
N THR A 205 -16.44 -9.35 14.29
CA THR A 205 -16.03 -8.22 13.44
C THR A 205 -15.39 -8.66 12.14
N LYS A 206 -14.89 -9.90 12.04
CA LYS A 206 -14.41 -10.47 10.79
C LYS A 206 -15.46 -10.41 9.67
N ALA A 207 -16.74 -10.59 10.02
CA ALA A 207 -17.87 -10.61 9.07
C ALA A 207 -18.86 -9.45 9.26
N ASN A 208 -18.69 -8.63 10.29
CA ASN A 208 -19.61 -7.54 10.63
C ASN A 208 -18.84 -6.24 10.83
N GLU A 209 -19.24 -5.22 10.12
CA GLU A 209 -18.66 -3.89 10.23
C GLU A 209 -19.27 -3.16 11.44
N ALA A 210 -18.44 -2.41 12.18
CA ALA A 210 -18.82 -1.67 13.38
C ALA A 210 -18.21 -0.24 13.38
N GLY A 211 -18.23 0.42 12.24
CA GLY A 211 -17.59 1.72 12.05
C GLY A 211 -18.55 2.91 12.05
N GLY A 212 -17.97 4.08 11.75
CA GLY A 212 -18.65 5.36 11.60
C GLY A 212 -18.06 6.19 10.46
N GLY A 213 -17.37 5.54 9.50
CA GLY A 213 -16.73 6.20 8.36
C GLY A 213 -17.70 6.66 7.28
N ALA A 214 -17.13 7.18 6.17
CA ALA A 214 -17.91 7.78 5.08
C ALA A 214 -18.85 6.80 4.36
N TYR A 215 -18.54 5.51 4.41
CA TYR A 215 -19.36 4.44 3.83
C TYR A 215 -19.58 3.34 4.85
N LYS A 216 -20.68 2.63 4.70
CA LYS A 216 -21.01 1.42 5.46
C LYS A 216 -21.16 0.22 4.53
N VAL A 217 -20.89 -0.97 5.01
CA VAL A 217 -21.08 -2.20 4.25
C VAL A 217 -22.58 -2.47 4.14
N GLU A 218 -23.10 -2.45 2.91
CA GLU A 218 -24.49 -2.79 2.61
C GLU A 218 -24.66 -4.32 2.45
N SER A 219 -23.70 -4.95 1.77
CA SER A 219 -23.64 -6.41 1.64
C SER A 219 -22.23 -6.88 1.31
N TRP A 220 -21.91 -8.09 1.75
CA TRP A 220 -20.64 -8.75 1.42
C TRP A 220 -20.88 -10.22 1.11
N LYS A 221 -20.41 -10.64 -0.07
CA LYS A 221 -20.40 -12.02 -0.56
C LYS A 221 -18.95 -12.39 -0.87
N PRO A 222 -18.22 -13.00 0.07
CA PRO A 222 -16.82 -13.37 -0.13
C PRO A 222 -16.61 -14.13 -1.44
N GLY A 223 -15.55 -13.79 -2.18
CA GLY A 223 -15.24 -14.37 -3.48
C GLY A 223 -16.09 -13.85 -4.65
N GLN A 224 -16.99 -12.89 -4.40
CA GLN A 224 -17.86 -12.32 -5.43
C GLN A 224 -17.85 -10.79 -5.44
N GLU A 225 -18.41 -10.18 -4.40
CA GLU A 225 -18.52 -8.71 -4.33
C GLU A 225 -18.70 -8.22 -2.89
N ILE A 226 -18.31 -6.97 -2.68
CA ILE A 226 -18.70 -6.17 -1.52
C ILE A 226 -19.36 -4.87 -2.01
N VAL A 227 -20.45 -4.48 -1.37
CA VAL A 227 -21.22 -3.28 -1.70
C VAL A 227 -21.17 -2.34 -0.52
N TYR A 228 -20.83 -1.09 -0.80
CA TYR A 228 -20.81 -0.02 0.20
C TYR A 228 -21.89 1.01 -0.15
N ALA A 229 -22.61 1.47 0.86
CA ALA A 229 -23.51 2.63 0.78
C ALA A 229 -22.90 3.81 1.53
N ARG A 230 -23.01 5.02 0.96
CA ARG A 230 -22.58 6.24 1.63
C ARG A 230 -23.36 6.46 2.92
N TYR A 231 -22.64 6.85 3.98
CA TYR A 231 -23.26 7.24 5.24
C TYR A 231 -23.54 8.74 5.24
N ASP A 232 -24.77 9.15 4.94
CA ASP A 232 -25.13 10.55 4.74
C ASP A 232 -24.99 11.42 6.01
N ASP A 233 -24.97 10.79 7.20
CA ASP A 233 -24.74 11.48 8.48
C ASP A 233 -23.26 11.57 8.89
N TRP A 234 -22.33 11.16 8.01
CA TRP A 234 -20.90 11.25 8.26
C TRP A 234 -20.44 12.70 8.41
N LYS A 235 -19.62 12.99 9.44
CA LYS A 235 -19.21 14.35 9.84
C LYS A 235 -17.68 14.55 9.90
N SER A 236 -16.88 13.50 9.71
CA SER A 236 -15.42 13.59 9.86
C SER A 236 -14.71 14.15 8.62
N GLY A 237 -15.44 14.52 7.57
CA GLY A 237 -14.89 15.10 6.36
C GLY A 237 -15.97 15.60 5.39
N LYS A 238 -15.54 15.89 4.15
CA LYS A 238 -16.47 16.25 3.07
C LYS A 238 -17.24 15.02 2.62
N LEU A 239 -18.58 15.12 2.61
CA LEU A 239 -19.44 14.02 2.16
C LEU A 239 -19.11 13.62 0.71
N PRO A 240 -18.83 12.31 0.44
CA PRO A 240 -18.53 11.82 -0.90
C PRO A 240 -19.68 12.05 -1.90
N LYS A 241 -19.35 12.25 -3.18
CA LYS A 241 -20.36 12.39 -4.23
C LYS A 241 -20.95 11.04 -4.67
N ILE A 242 -20.14 10.00 -4.69
CA ILE A 242 -20.56 8.63 -4.98
C ILE A 242 -21.41 8.11 -3.81
N LYS A 243 -22.65 7.70 -4.08
CA LYS A 243 -23.55 7.17 -3.06
C LYS A 243 -23.42 5.67 -2.84
N ARG A 244 -22.96 4.93 -3.86
CA ARG A 244 -22.83 3.48 -3.78
C ARG A 244 -21.59 2.99 -4.52
N ILE A 245 -20.84 2.08 -3.91
CA ILE A 245 -19.67 1.45 -4.51
C ILE A 245 -19.94 -0.06 -4.56
N VAL A 246 -19.80 -0.65 -5.75
CA VAL A 246 -19.84 -2.10 -5.95
C VAL A 246 -18.44 -2.55 -6.34
N GLN A 247 -17.77 -3.25 -5.45
CA GLN A 247 -16.44 -3.80 -5.69
C GLN A 247 -16.56 -5.30 -5.97
N ARG A 248 -16.27 -5.69 -7.21
CA ARG A 248 -16.40 -7.06 -7.71
C ARG A 248 -15.05 -7.77 -7.70
N GLU A 249 -15.06 -9.02 -7.30
CA GLU A 249 -13.91 -9.91 -7.39
C GLU A 249 -13.90 -10.58 -8.76
N ILE A 250 -12.94 -10.22 -9.60
CA ILE A 250 -12.77 -10.77 -10.94
C ILE A 250 -11.31 -11.16 -11.11
N PRO A 251 -10.93 -12.42 -10.83
CA PRO A 251 -9.52 -12.84 -10.81
C PRO A 251 -8.80 -12.65 -12.15
N SER A 252 -9.48 -12.85 -13.29
CA SER A 252 -8.89 -12.69 -14.62
C SER A 252 -8.62 -11.23 -14.97
N ALA A 253 -7.36 -10.84 -15.11
CA ALA A 253 -6.96 -9.51 -15.57
C ALA A 253 -7.53 -9.17 -16.96
N GLY A 254 -7.55 -10.12 -17.90
CA GLY A 254 -8.14 -9.95 -19.22
C GLY A 254 -9.62 -9.63 -19.16
N ASN A 255 -10.38 -10.30 -18.26
CA ASN A 255 -11.79 -10.01 -18.06
C ASN A 255 -11.99 -8.62 -17.44
N ARG A 256 -11.18 -8.22 -16.44
CA ARG A 256 -11.24 -6.87 -15.85
C ARG A 256 -11.00 -5.81 -16.92
N ARG A 257 -9.97 -6.01 -17.76
CA ARG A 257 -9.66 -5.11 -18.89
C ARG A 257 -10.82 -5.00 -19.88
N ALA A 258 -11.38 -6.13 -20.31
CA ALA A 258 -12.50 -6.14 -21.26
C ALA A 258 -13.74 -5.42 -20.72
N LEU A 259 -14.10 -5.65 -19.45
CA LEU A 259 -15.23 -4.98 -18.80
C LEU A 259 -14.99 -3.47 -18.65
N LEU A 260 -13.75 -3.05 -18.33
CA LEU A 260 -13.40 -1.64 -18.27
C LEU A 260 -13.47 -0.97 -19.65
N GLU A 261 -12.88 -1.57 -20.68
CA GLU A 261 -12.89 -1.02 -22.05
C GLU A 261 -14.30 -0.96 -22.65
N LYS A 262 -15.21 -1.83 -22.22
CA LYS A 262 -16.63 -1.83 -22.60
C LYS A 262 -17.46 -0.79 -21.83
N GLY A 263 -17.00 -0.33 -20.66
CA GLY A 263 -17.72 0.61 -19.79
C GLY A 263 -18.62 -0.05 -18.72
N ASP A 264 -18.56 -1.36 -18.55
CA ASP A 264 -19.31 -2.10 -17.52
C ASP A 264 -18.66 -1.95 -16.11
N VAL A 265 -17.39 -1.57 -16.08
CA VAL A 265 -16.59 -1.27 -14.88
C VAL A 265 -16.03 0.15 -14.99
N ASP A 266 -15.97 0.86 -13.89
CA ASP A 266 -15.48 2.24 -13.83
C ASP A 266 -14.00 2.33 -13.54
N ILE A 267 -13.49 1.46 -12.66
CA ILE A 267 -12.10 1.44 -12.20
C ILE A 267 -11.61 -0.01 -12.08
N THR A 268 -10.36 -0.24 -12.48
CA THR A 268 -9.64 -1.48 -12.16
C THR A 268 -8.15 -1.20 -11.93
N TYR A 269 -7.53 -2.03 -11.14
CA TYR A 269 -6.09 -2.05 -10.86
C TYR A 269 -5.62 -3.51 -10.67
N GLU A 270 -4.35 -3.72 -10.30
CA GLU A 270 -3.78 -5.07 -10.14
C GLU A 270 -3.77 -5.89 -11.45
N MET A 271 -3.40 -5.26 -12.56
CA MET A 271 -3.23 -5.89 -13.85
C MET A 271 -1.74 -5.99 -14.24
N PRO A 272 -1.39 -6.84 -15.23
CA PRO A 272 -0.04 -6.87 -15.77
C PRO A 272 0.43 -5.49 -16.26
N PRO A 273 1.71 -5.12 -16.05
CA PRO A 273 2.23 -3.83 -16.53
C PRO A 273 2.05 -3.61 -18.04
N LYS A 274 2.11 -4.69 -18.82
CA LYS A 274 1.84 -4.67 -20.27
C LYS A 274 0.44 -4.17 -20.59
N ASP A 275 -0.58 -4.64 -19.87
CA ASP A 275 -1.97 -4.23 -20.09
C ASP A 275 -2.17 -2.74 -19.80
N PHE A 276 -1.54 -2.23 -18.74
CA PHE A 276 -1.59 -0.79 -18.43
C PHE A 276 -0.90 0.05 -19.51
N LEU A 277 0.24 -0.41 -20.05
CA LEU A 277 0.91 0.26 -21.16
C LEU A 277 -0.02 0.35 -22.39
N GLU A 278 -0.55 -0.80 -22.84
CA GLU A 278 -1.44 -0.87 -24.00
C GLU A 278 -2.72 -0.04 -23.83
N MET A 279 -3.32 -0.05 -22.62
CA MET A 279 -4.51 0.79 -22.35
C MET A 279 -4.18 2.27 -22.35
N SER A 280 -2.99 2.67 -21.85
CA SER A 280 -2.57 4.08 -21.87
C SER A 280 -2.36 4.59 -23.29
N GLU A 281 -1.78 3.75 -24.18
CA GLU A 281 -1.56 4.06 -25.60
C GLU A 281 -2.87 4.03 -26.40
N GLY A 282 -3.76 3.10 -26.09
CA GLY A 282 -5.05 2.93 -26.78
C GLY A 282 -6.06 4.06 -26.54
N GLY A 283 -5.88 4.84 -25.50
CA GLY A 283 -6.65 6.06 -25.23
C GLY A 283 -8.15 5.88 -25.02
N LYS A 284 -8.67 4.66 -24.85
CA LYS A 284 -10.08 4.41 -24.52
C LYS A 284 -10.41 4.80 -23.09
N VAL A 285 -9.49 4.54 -22.19
CA VAL A 285 -9.56 4.78 -20.74
C VAL A 285 -8.41 5.69 -20.29
N VAL A 286 -8.44 6.15 -19.05
CA VAL A 286 -7.33 6.87 -18.43
C VAL A 286 -6.56 5.90 -17.56
N VAL A 287 -5.24 5.85 -17.71
CA VAL A 287 -4.34 5.12 -16.80
C VAL A 287 -3.59 6.14 -15.96
N GLN A 288 -3.86 6.12 -14.66
CA GLN A 288 -3.16 6.97 -13.70
C GLN A 288 -2.06 6.16 -13.04
N THR A 289 -0.82 6.65 -13.12
CA THR A 289 0.38 6.02 -12.56
C THR A 289 0.89 6.82 -11.38
N THR A 290 1.14 6.15 -10.25
CA THR A 290 1.68 6.78 -9.05
C THR A 290 2.86 5.98 -8.51
N PRO A 291 4.08 6.55 -8.40
CA PRO A 291 5.19 5.88 -7.72
C PRO A 291 4.85 5.61 -6.26
N ILE A 292 5.16 4.42 -5.78
CA ILE A 292 4.96 4.04 -4.37
C ILE A 292 6.22 4.43 -3.62
N GLU A 293 6.18 5.55 -2.89
CA GLU A 293 7.36 6.25 -2.37
C GLU A 293 8.29 5.39 -1.51
N ASN A 294 7.77 4.44 -0.74
CA ASN A 294 8.55 3.62 0.19
C ASN A 294 8.54 2.11 -0.14
N ALA A 295 8.43 1.77 -1.42
CA ALA A 295 8.44 0.39 -1.86
C ALA A 295 9.58 0.11 -2.82
N ILE A 296 10.09 -1.13 -2.80
CA ILE A 296 11.12 -1.60 -3.72
C ILE A 296 10.83 -3.01 -4.24
N TRP A 297 11.16 -3.26 -5.51
CA TRP A 297 11.49 -4.57 -6.02
C TRP A 297 12.96 -4.82 -5.78
N TYR A 298 13.31 -6.00 -5.29
CA TYR A 298 14.70 -6.34 -4.98
C TYR A 298 15.02 -7.81 -5.21
N VAL A 299 16.26 -8.08 -5.57
CA VAL A 299 16.86 -9.41 -5.47
C VAL A 299 17.49 -9.52 -4.09
N GLY A 300 17.07 -10.50 -3.31
CA GLY A 300 17.57 -10.71 -1.96
C GLY A 300 18.41 -11.98 -1.84
N MET A 301 19.53 -11.91 -1.14
CA MET A 301 20.48 -12.99 -0.93
C MET A 301 20.58 -13.33 0.54
N ASN A 302 20.28 -14.56 0.93
CA ASN A 302 20.36 -14.97 2.33
C ASN A 302 21.81 -15.08 2.77
N VAL A 303 22.25 -14.15 3.63
CA VAL A 303 23.65 -14.06 4.06
C VAL A 303 24.11 -15.22 4.95
N THR A 304 23.19 -16.07 5.43
CA THR A 304 23.53 -17.29 6.19
C THR A 304 23.70 -18.51 5.28
N ARG A 305 23.46 -18.39 3.97
CA ARG A 305 23.57 -19.48 3.00
C ARG A 305 24.82 -19.32 2.14
N PRO A 306 25.87 -20.14 2.32
CA PRO A 306 27.03 -20.07 1.44
C PRO A 306 26.65 -20.33 -0.02
N PRO A 307 27.31 -19.64 -1.00
CA PRO A 307 28.37 -18.66 -0.79
C PRO A 307 27.90 -17.21 -0.62
N PHE A 308 26.56 -16.94 -0.45
CA PHE A 308 26.03 -15.60 -0.24
C PHE A 308 26.42 -14.94 1.10
N ASN A 309 27.07 -15.71 2.00
CA ASN A 309 27.72 -15.14 3.20
C ASN A 309 28.91 -14.22 2.83
N ASN A 310 29.52 -14.38 1.65
CA ASN A 310 30.59 -13.52 1.17
C ASN A 310 30.03 -12.27 0.46
N PRO A 311 30.34 -11.04 0.93
CA PRO A 311 29.87 -9.82 0.28
C PRO A 311 30.29 -9.68 -1.20
N LYS A 312 31.49 -10.19 -1.59
CA LYS A 312 31.94 -10.15 -2.99
C LYS A 312 31.06 -10.97 -3.93
N VAL A 313 30.52 -12.10 -3.47
CA VAL A 313 29.53 -12.87 -4.23
C VAL A 313 28.25 -12.06 -4.41
N ARG A 314 27.79 -11.39 -3.37
CA ARG A 314 26.57 -10.55 -3.45
C ARG A 314 26.77 -9.34 -4.37
N GLN A 315 27.96 -8.72 -4.32
CA GLN A 315 28.34 -7.64 -5.25
C GLN A 315 28.44 -8.16 -6.69
N ALA A 316 28.98 -9.39 -6.90
CA ALA A 316 29.02 -10.01 -8.23
C ALA A 316 27.61 -10.21 -8.79
N VAL A 317 26.66 -10.68 -7.96
CA VAL A 317 25.24 -10.77 -8.33
C VAL A 317 24.69 -9.40 -8.72
N ALA A 318 24.97 -8.34 -7.93
CA ALA A 318 24.50 -6.99 -8.22
C ALA A 318 25.02 -6.46 -9.58
N TYR A 319 26.29 -6.72 -9.94
CA TYR A 319 26.83 -6.37 -11.26
C TYR A 319 26.33 -7.28 -12.39
N ALA A 320 25.80 -8.47 -12.10
CA ALA A 320 25.27 -9.37 -13.10
C ALA A 320 23.76 -9.21 -13.36
N ILE A 321 23.05 -8.36 -12.61
CA ILE A 321 21.61 -8.11 -12.84
C ILE A 321 21.42 -7.35 -14.16
N PRO A 322 20.58 -7.85 -15.10
CA PRO A 322 20.32 -7.20 -16.38
C PRO A 322 19.20 -6.14 -16.23
N TYR A 323 19.47 -5.08 -15.47
CA TYR A 323 18.51 -4.09 -15.01
C TYR A 323 17.63 -3.49 -16.13
N GLU A 324 18.23 -3.03 -17.23
CA GLU A 324 17.50 -2.42 -18.35
C GLU A 324 16.54 -3.44 -19.01
N LYS A 325 17.01 -4.69 -19.20
CA LYS A 325 16.14 -5.75 -19.77
C LYS A 325 14.96 -6.05 -18.87
N ILE A 326 15.16 -6.08 -17.55
CA ILE A 326 14.08 -6.28 -16.57
C ILE A 326 13.09 -5.12 -16.64
N MET A 327 13.58 -3.88 -16.68
CA MET A 327 12.74 -2.69 -16.78
C MET A 327 11.91 -2.71 -18.07
N ASP A 328 12.51 -3.05 -19.20
CA ASP A 328 11.83 -3.03 -20.49
C ASP A 328 10.85 -4.19 -20.66
N SER A 329 11.28 -5.42 -20.33
CA SER A 329 10.55 -6.65 -20.72
C SER A 329 9.68 -7.25 -19.62
N ALA A 330 9.96 -6.99 -18.34
CA ALA A 330 9.16 -7.46 -17.22
C ALA A 330 8.29 -6.36 -16.61
N MET A 331 8.84 -5.14 -16.48
CA MET A 331 8.15 -4.02 -15.86
C MET A 331 7.53 -3.04 -16.87
N TYR A 332 7.82 -3.20 -18.19
CA TYR A 332 7.28 -2.35 -19.26
C TYR A 332 7.44 -0.85 -18.99
N LYS A 333 8.59 -0.46 -18.41
CA LYS A 333 8.91 0.92 -17.97
C LYS A 333 7.92 1.51 -16.95
N ARG A 334 7.13 0.68 -16.28
CA ARG A 334 6.14 1.11 -15.30
C ARG A 334 6.66 0.99 -13.87
N ALA A 335 7.90 1.44 -13.67
CA ALA A 335 8.57 1.54 -12.39
C ALA A 335 9.67 2.60 -12.46
N THR A 336 10.15 3.09 -11.32
CA THR A 336 11.28 4.00 -11.26
C THR A 336 12.55 3.21 -10.95
N ARG A 337 13.60 3.40 -11.75
CA ARG A 337 14.87 2.68 -11.58
C ARG A 337 15.56 3.04 -10.26
N LEU A 338 16.20 2.06 -9.64
CA LEU A 338 16.99 2.21 -8.41
C LEU A 338 18.46 1.78 -8.61
N TRP A 339 18.97 1.84 -9.83
CA TRP A 339 20.35 1.50 -10.19
C TRP A 339 20.98 2.59 -11.06
N GLY A 340 22.30 2.47 -11.30
CA GLY A 340 23.05 3.39 -12.13
C GLY A 340 23.19 4.78 -11.48
N GLY A 341 23.20 4.84 -10.17
CA GLY A 341 23.59 6.00 -9.39
C GLY A 341 25.07 6.34 -9.59
N LYS A 342 25.49 7.49 -9.11
CA LYS A 342 26.86 7.97 -9.23
C LYS A 342 27.88 7.02 -8.57
N ASP A 343 27.51 6.47 -7.43
CA ASP A 343 28.32 5.56 -6.60
C ASP A 343 27.42 4.77 -5.64
N ASN A 344 28.02 3.96 -4.78
CA ASN A 344 27.34 3.22 -3.72
C ASN A 344 27.30 4.01 -2.39
N LYS A 345 26.98 5.29 -2.46
CA LYS A 345 26.86 6.19 -1.32
C LYS A 345 25.46 6.75 -1.21
N ALA A 346 25.06 7.09 0.01
CA ALA A 346 23.82 7.81 0.23
C ALA A 346 23.91 9.23 -0.34
N HIS A 347 22.87 9.63 -1.07
CA HIS A 347 22.71 10.97 -1.63
C HIS A 347 21.45 11.61 -1.04
N GLY A 348 21.53 12.06 0.22
CA GLY A 348 20.40 12.61 0.96
C GLY A 348 19.80 11.61 1.95
N THR A 349 18.63 11.97 2.48
CA THR A 349 17.91 11.20 3.51
C THR A 349 16.67 10.50 2.99
N ASP A 350 16.43 10.53 1.69
CA ASP A 350 15.28 9.85 1.09
C ASP A 350 15.57 8.36 0.88
N TRP A 351 14.53 7.55 0.99
CA TRP A 351 14.58 6.13 0.66
C TRP A 351 13.30 5.70 -0.05
N PRO A 352 13.35 4.88 -1.12
CA PRO A 352 14.56 4.33 -1.75
C PRO A 352 15.33 5.36 -2.58
N GLN A 353 16.62 5.08 -2.81
CA GLN A 353 17.48 5.87 -3.67
C GLN A 353 18.34 4.96 -4.57
N PRO A 354 18.81 5.45 -5.75
CA PRO A 354 19.61 4.65 -6.67
C PRO A 354 20.98 4.30 -6.10
N HIS A 355 21.40 3.04 -6.25
CA HIS A 355 22.78 2.57 -6.00
C HIS A 355 23.64 2.65 -7.25
N GLY A 356 24.97 2.58 -7.08
CA GLY A 356 25.95 2.69 -8.16
C GLY A 356 26.21 1.39 -8.95
N TYR A 357 25.56 0.28 -8.62
CA TYR A 357 25.69 -0.95 -9.40
C TYR A 357 25.08 -0.76 -10.80
N ALA A 358 25.77 -1.25 -11.81
CA ALA A 358 25.32 -1.31 -13.19
C ALA A 358 25.68 -2.68 -13.78
N TYR A 359 25.07 -3.06 -14.88
CA TYR A 359 25.34 -4.34 -15.54
C TYR A 359 26.79 -4.40 -16.07
N ASP A 360 27.60 -5.27 -15.47
CA ASP A 360 29.04 -5.44 -15.79
C ASP A 360 29.49 -6.90 -15.52
N ILE A 361 29.35 -7.75 -16.52
CA ILE A 361 29.74 -9.17 -16.42
C ILE A 361 31.24 -9.38 -16.20
N PRO A 362 32.17 -8.66 -16.86
CA PRO A 362 33.60 -8.73 -16.55
C PRO A 362 33.91 -8.48 -15.08
N LYS A 363 33.35 -7.42 -14.50
CA LYS A 363 33.53 -7.08 -13.08
C LYS A 363 32.91 -8.11 -12.16
N ALA A 364 31.71 -8.62 -12.49
CA ALA A 364 31.07 -9.67 -11.73
C ALA A 364 31.93 -10.95 -11.69
N ARG A 365 32.52 -11.37 -12.81
CA ARG A 365 33.46 -12.51 -12.88
C ARG A 365 34.71 -12.29 -12.04
N ALA A 366 35.28 -11.09 -12.07
CA ALA A 366 36.44 -10.75 -11.25
C ALA A 366 36.11 -10.91 -9.76
N LEU A 367 34.95 -10.43 -9.30
CA LEU A 367 34.49 -10.58 -7.92
C LEU A 367 34.25 -12.04 -7.53
N MET A 368 33.69 -12.87 -8.44
CA MET A 368 33.53 -14.32 -8.21
C MET A 368 34.89 -15.01 -8.02
N LYS A 369 35.90 -14.63 -8.82
CA LYS A 369 37.27 -15.13 -8.66
C LYS A 369 37.89 -14.70 -7.34
N GLU A 370 37.76 -13.42 -6.96
CA GLU A 370 38.22 -12.89 -5.69
C GLU A 370 37.53 -13.53 -4.47
N ALA A 371 36.28 -13.95 -4.64
CA ALA A 371 35.50 -14.66 -3.64
C ALA A 371 35.88 -16.15 -3.50
N GLY A 372 36.75 -16.67 -4.39
CA GLY A 372 37.14 -18.07 -4.40
C GLY A 372 36.09 -19.03 -4.98
N VAL A 373 35.14 -18.52 -5.77
CA VAL A 373 34.04 -19.29 -6.39
C VAL A 373 33.99 -19.08 -7.91
N ALA A 374 35.15 -18.99 -8.55
CA ALA A 374 35.25 -18.77 -10.01
C ALA A 374 34.55 -19.85 -10.86
N ASP A 375 34.48 -21.10 -10.36
CA ASP A 375 33.81 -22.22 -11.03
C ASP A 375 32.28 -22.12 -10.94
N GLY A 376 31.77 -21.15 -10.17
CA GLY A 376 30.34 -20.97 -9.95
C GLY A 376 29.71 -21.95 -8.94
N PHE A 377 28.40 -21.95 -8.89
CA PHE A 377 27.62 -22.82 -8.01
C PHE A 377 26.16 -22.90 -8.47
N GLU A 378 25.43 -23.87 -7.92
CA GLU A 378 23.99 -24.02 -8.14
C GLU A 378 23.20 -23.40 -6.97
N THR A 379 22.06 -22.78 -7.28
CA THR A 379 21.18 -22.19 -6.28
C THR A 379 19.73 -22.20 -6.73
N THR A 380 18.81 -21.79 -5.86
CA THR A 380 17.40 -21.61 -6.18
C THR A 380 17.07 -20.11 -6.13
N LEU A 381 16.39 -19.61 -7.18
CA LEU A 381 15.80 -18.27 -7.23
C LEU A 381 14.28 -18.41 -7.07
N SER A 382 13.77 -18.03 -5.90
CA SER A 382 12.35 -18.18 -5.56
C SER A 382 11.59 -16.85 -5.69
N PHE A 383 10.33 -16.92 -6.09
CA PHE A 383 9.46 -15.75 -6.13
C PHE A 383 8.00 -16.09 -5.80
N ASP A 384 7.23 -15.08 -5.38
CA ASP A 384 5.79 -15.16 -5.15
C ASP A 384 5.02 -15.25 -6.47
N LEU A 385 4.30 -16.35 -6.68
CA LEU A 385 3.44 -16.53 -7.85
C LEU A 385 2.31 -15.49 -7.94
N GLY A 386 1.89 -14.91 -6.83
CA GLY A 386 0.94 -13.79 -6.81
C GLY A 386 1.47 -12.52 -7.49
N SER A 387 2.80 -12.40 -7.66
CA SER A 387 3.44 -11.34 -8.45
C SER A 387 4.03 -11.86 -9.78
N GLY A 388 3.59 -13.02 -10.24
CA GLY A 388 4.18 -13.77 -11.36
C GLY A 388 4.26 -12.99 -12.67
N THR A 389 3.32 -12.07 -12.92
CA THR A 389 3.30 -11.24 -14.14
C THR A 389 4.56 -10.37 -14.32
N VAL A 390 5.20 -9.99 -13.23
CA VAL A 390 6.49 -9.25 -13.20
C VAL A 390 7.63 -10.19 -12.82
N SER A 391 7.43 -11.02 -11.79
CA SER A 391 8.50 -11.81 -11.18
C SER A 391 8.99 -12.92 -12.08
N GLU A 392 8.12 -13.60 -12.80
CA GLU A 392 8.54 -14.74 -13.64
C GLU A 392 9.47 -14.30 -14.79
N PRO A 393 9.09 -13.35 -15.66
CA PRO A 393 10.01 -12.89 -16.72
C PRO A 393 11.27 -12.25 -16.15
N ALA A 394 11.20 -11.53 -15.01
CA ALA A 394 12.40 -10.99 -14.38
C ALA A 394 13.33 -12.09 -13.85
N CYS A 395 12.81 -13.14 -13.21
CA CYS A 395 13.61 -14.27 -12.74
C CYS A 395 14.29 -15.04 -13.89
N VAL A 396 13.63 -15.20 -15.04
CA VAL A 396 14.25 -15.80 -16.23
C VAL A 396 15.44 -14.97 -16.67
N LEU A 397 15.29 -13.67 -16.85
CA LEU A 397 16.37 -12.77 -17.24
C LEU A 397 17.53 -12.75 -16.22
N ILE A 398 17.21 -12.78 -14.93
CA ILE A 398 18.21 -12.84 -13.86
C ILE A 398 18.98 -14.17 -13.93
N ALA A 399 18.28 -15.30 -14.02
CA ALA A 399 18.90 -16.62 -14.08
C ALA A 399 19.82 -16.78 -15.29
N GLU A 400 19.38 -16.33 -16.49
CA GLU A 400 20.20 -16.32 -17.71
C GLU A 400 21.48 -15.49 -17.54
N SER A 401 21.35 -14.31 -16.92
CA SER A 401 22.49 -13.43 -16.69
C SER A 401 23.46 -13.98 -15.64
N LEU A 402 22.95 -14.54 -14.53
CA LEU A 402 23.76 -15.16 -13.49
C LEU A 402 24.54 -16.37 -14.00
N ALA A 403 23.99 -17.10 -14.98
CA ALA A 403 24.72 -18.21 -15.65
C ALA A 403 26.00 -17.73 -16.34
N LEU A 404 26.06 -16.47 -16.81
CA LEU A 404 27.27 -15.91 -17.43
C LEU A 404 28.44 -15.75 -16.44
N ILE A 405 28.17 -15.78 -15.15
CA ILE A 405 29.18 -15.73 -14.07
C ILE A 405 29.27 -17.05 -13.30
N GLY A 406 28.72 -18.14 -13.86
CA GLY A 406 28.78 -19.49 -13.29
C GLY A 406 27.70 -19.83 -12.26
N ILE A 407 26.76 -18.90 -11.96
CA ILE A 407 25.68 -19.18 -11.00
C ILE A 407 24.48 -19.76 -11.75
N LYS A 408 24.20 -21.06 -11.52
CA LYS A 408 23.08 -21.77 -12.13
C LYS A 408 21.85 -21.71 -11.21
N CYS A 409 20.82 -20.99 -11.62
CA CYS A 409 19.61 -20.82 -10.85
C CYS A 409 18.49 -21.76 -11.29
N ARG A 410 17.97 -22.58 -10.37
CA ARG A 410 16.66 -23.23 -10.52
C ARG A 410 15.58 -22.23 -10.09
N ILE A 411 14.68 -21.88 -10.99
CA ILE A 411 13.56 -20.97 -10.67
C ILE A 411 12.48 -21.74 -9.92
N GLU A 412 12.06 -21.21 -8.77
CA GLU A 412 11.02 -21.78 -7.92
C GLU A 412 9.85 -20.82 -7.77
N LYS A 413 8.68 -21.26 -8.21
CA LYS A 413 7.41 -20.53 -8.12
C LYS A 413 6.70 -20.93 -6.83
N VAL A 414 6.62 -20.02 -5.85
CA VAL A 414 5.96 -20.30 -4.57
C VAL A 414 4.52 -19.77 -4.64
N PRO A 415 3.49 -20.60 -4.41
CA PRO A 415 2.10 -20.14 -4.35
C PRO A 415 1.92 -19.02 -3.33
N GLY A 416 1.20 -17.96 -3.70
CA GLY A 416 1.06 -16.73 -2.89
C GLY A 416 0.59 -16.98 -1.45
N ALA A 417 -0.33 -17.95 -1.25
CA ALA A 417 -0.78 -18.34 0.09
C ALA A 417 0.36 -18.88 0.98
N ASN A 418 1.41 -19.47 0.37
CA ASN A 418 2.54 -20.08 1.07
C ASN A 418 3.75 -19.13 1.16
N TRP A 419 3.78 -18.05 0.36
CA TRP A 419 4.94 -17.16 0.24
C TRP A 419 5.39 -16.60 1.59
N ARG A 420 4.45 -16.04 2.37
CA ARG A 420 4.78 -15.48 3.68
C ARG A 420 5.32 -16.52 4.67
N ALA A 421 4.77 -17.73 4.63
CA ALA A 421 5.27 -18.84 5.46
C ALA A 421 6.69 -19.24 5.08
N GLN A 422 7.02 -19.25 3.77
CA GLN A 422 8.38 -19.52 3.30
C GLN A 422 9.35 -18.40 3.68
N LEU A 423 8.95 -17.14 3.57
CA LEU A 423 9.77 -16.01 4.02
C LEU A 423 10.09 -16.09 5.52
N LEU A 424 9.14 -16.57 6.36
CA LEU A 424 9.35 -16.75 7.80
C LEU A 424 10.37 -17.82 8.14
N LYS A 425 10.50 -18.89 7.30
CA LYS A 425 11.51 -19.94 7.50
C LYS A 425 12.93 -19.44 7.27
N LYS A 426 13.10 -18.37 6.48
CA LYS A 426 14.40 -17.76 6.16
C LYS A 426 15.43 -18.76 5.63
N ASP A 427 14.99 -19.69 4.79
CA ASP A 427 15.84 -20.77 4.24
C ASP A 427 16.05 -20.66 2.72
N MET A 428 15.32 -19.79 2.03
CA MET A 428 15.50 -19.53 0.60
C MET A 428 16.82 -18.77 0.34
N PRO A 429 17.72 -19.30 -0.49
CA PRO A 429 19.04 -18.69 -0.71
C PRO A 429 18.99 -17.38 -1.51
N LEU A 430 18.16 -17.33 -2.55
CA LEU A 430 18.01 -16.19 -3.45
C LEU A 430 16.53 -15.97 -3.76
N ILE A 431 16.05 -14.73 -3.65
CA ILE A 431 14.65 -14.40 -3.92
C ILE A 431 14.51 -13.15 -4.78
N LEU A 432 13.49 -13.10 -5.61
CA LEU A 432 12.95 -11.87 -6.15
C LEU A 432 11.68 -11.52 -5.36
N ASN A 433 11.68 -10.36 -4.71
CA ASN A 433 10.57 -9.98 -3.84
C ASN A 433 10.28 -8.48 -3.92
N ARG A 434 9.13 -8.10 -3.40
CA ARG A 434 8.72 -6.71 -3.22
C ARG A 434 8.46 -6.43 -1.74
N PHE A 435 8.95 -5.30 -1.26
CA PHE A 435 8.60 -4.78 0.05
C PHE A 435 8.09 -3.34 -0.08
N GLY A 436 7.06 -2.99 0.68
CA GLY A 436 6.56 -1.63 0.82
C GLY A 436 6.15 -1.38 2.27
N GLY A 437 6.68 -0.31 2.84
CA GLY A 437 6.41 0.08 4.23
C GLY A 437 5.11 0.86 4.38
N TRP A 438 4.72 1.11 5.63
CA TRP A 438 3.57 1.93 5.97
C TRP A 438 3.96 3.37 6.31
N LEU A 439 5.13 3.56 6.90
CA LEU A 439 5.67 4.89 7.16
C LEU A 439 6.80 5.21 6.17
N ASN A 440 6.80 6.42 5.64
CA ASN A 440 7.74 6.82 4.58
C ASN A 440 9.01 7.44 5.18
N TYR A 441 9.69 6.67 6.03
CA TYR A 441 10.97 7.01 6.65
C TYR A 441 12.00 5.93 6.35
N PRO A 442 13.26 6.28 6.00
CA PRO A 442 14.30 5.29 5.74
C PRO A 442 14.56 4.38 6.94
N GLU A 443 14.67 4.91 8.15
CA GLU A 443 14.87 4.11 9.36
C GLU A 443 13.73 3.14 9.64
N TYR A 444 12.48 3.46 9.28
CA TYR A 444 11.35 2.54 9.36
C TYR A 444 11.53 1.35 8.41
N PHE A 445 11.94 1.62 7.14
CA PHE A 445 12.22 0.57 6.17
C PHE A 445 13.38 -0.31 6.63
N PHE A 446 14.47 0.29 7.09
CA PHE A 446 15.66 -0.43 7.53
C PHE A 446 15.42 -1.21 8.82
N PHE A 447 14.61 -0.69 9.74
CA PHE A 447 14.18 -1.40 10.94
C PHE A 447 13.49 -2.73 10.60
N TRP A 448 12.58 -2.74 9.62
CA TRP A 448 11.91 -3.95 9.20
C TRP A 448 12.77 -4.89 8.36
N CYS A 449 13.65 -4.35 7.52
CA CYS A 449 14.29 -5.10 6.45
C CYS A 449 15.73 -5.50 6.72
N TYR A 450 16.43 -4.80 7.61
CA TYR A 450 17.87 -4.98 7.85
C TYR A 450 18.24 -5.14 9.33
N HIS A 451 17.46 -4.59 10.26
CA HIS A 451 17.78 -4.65 11.69
C HIS A 451 17.83 -6.09 12.20
N SER A 452 18.77 -6.39 13.09
CA SER A 452 19.06 -7.73 13.64
C SER A 452 17.95 -8.30 14.54
N GLN A 453 16.85 -7.56 14.77
CA GLN A 453 15.69 -8.01 15.56
C GLN A 453 14.99 -9.26 15.02
N ASP A 454 15.41 -9.73 13.84
CA ASP A 454 14.92 -10.95 13.23
C ASP A 454 13.45 -10.90 12.75
N ALA A 455 12.95 -9.72 12.40
CA ALA A 455 11.61 -9.55 11.82
C ALA A 455 11.43 -10.38 10.55
N VAL A 456 10.17 -10.75 10.25
CA VAL A 456 9.80 -11.49 9.04
C VAL A 456 10.29 -10.83 7.75
N PHE A 457 10.36 -9.50 7.72
CA PHE A 457 10.77 -8.75 6.53
C PHE A 457 12.30 -8.64 6.37
N ASN A 458 13.09 -8.98 7.39
CA ASN A 458 14.53 -9.25 7.23
C ASN A 458 14.71 -10.66 6.62
N THR A 459 14.23 -10.84 5.39
CA THR A 459 14.18 -12.11 4.68
C THR A 459 15.56 -12.68 4.37
N MET A 460 16.60 -11.83 4.43
CA MET A 460 17.98 -12.22 4.10
C MET A 460 18.79 -12.65 5.33
N SER A 461 18.16 -12.71 6.49
CA SER A 461 18.82 -13.04 7.78
C SER A 461 20.03 -12.17 8.07
N TYR A 462 20.00 -10.91 7.57
CA TYR A 462 21.09 -9.97 7.74
C TYR A 462 21.19 -9.50 9.19
N LYS A 463 22.39 -9.47 9.74
CA LYS A 463 22.67 -9.01 11.10
C LYS A 463 23.97 -8.23 11.12
N ASN A 464 23.89 -6.96 11.51
CA ASN A 464 25.06 -6.11 11.66
C ASN A 464 24.84 -5.09 12.79
N PRO A 465 25.49 -5.27 13.96
CA PRO A 465 25.31 -4.37 15.10
C PRO A 465 25.67 -2.90 14.85
N ALA A 466 26.55 -2.62 13.88
CA ALA A 466 26.86 -1.24 13.51
C ALA A 466 25.70 -0.60 12.70
N MET A 467 25.07 -1.36 11.81
CA MET A 467 23.86 -0.91 11.12
C MET A 467 22.71 -0.70 12.11
N ASP A 468 22.51 -1.61 13.06
CA ASP A 468 21.46 -1.50 14.08
C ASP A 468 21.56 -0.19 14.84
N LYS A 469 22.78 0.20 15.25
CA LYS A 469 23.03 1.47 15.94
C LYS A 469 22.64 2.70 15.12
N PHE A 470 22.96 2.72 13.82
CA PHE A 470 22.54 3.82 12.94
C PHE A 470 21.02 3.87 12.77
N ILE A 471 20.37 2.72 12.60
CA ILE A 471 18.90 2.64 12.45
C ILE A 471 18.22 3.16 13.73
N GLU A 472 18.68 2.71 14.90
CA GLU A 472 18.14 3.12 16.19
C GLU A 472 18.41 4.59 16.47
N ALA A 473 19.62 5.10 16.18
CA ALA A 473 19.95 6.51 16.34
C ALA A 473 19.07 7.39 15.44
N ALA A 474 18.98 7.10 14.14
CA ALA A 474 18.17 7.85 13.19
C ALA A 474 16.69 7.94 13.62
N ARG A 475 16.14 6.87 14.21
CA ARG A 475 14.74 6.82 14.62
C ARG A 475 14.38 7.90 15.65
N PHE A 476 15.27 8.18 16.58
CA PHE A 476 15.02 9.11 17.71
C PHE A 476 15.75 10.45 17.56
N GLU A 477 16.60 10.61 16.52
CA GLU A 477 17.37 11.83 16.31
C GLU A 477 16.49 12.99 15.82
N SER A 478 16.62 14.13 16.46
CA SER A 478 15.94 15.38 16.11
C SER A 478 16.85 16.40 15.42
N ASP A 479 18.16 16.30 15.59
CA ASP A 479 19.14 17.12 14.88
C ASP A 479 19.25 16.65 13.42
N ARG A 480 18.96 17.54 12.48
CA ARG A 480 18.94 17.21 11.04
C ARG A 480 20.26 16.71 10.49
N LYS A 481 21.39 17.24 10.99
CA LYS A 481 22.72 16.86 10.52
C LYS A 481 23.08 15.47 10.99
N LYS A 482 22.90 15.19 12.29
CA LYS A 482 23.10 13.85 12.85
C LYS A 482 22.18 12.81 12.21
N TYR A 483 20.91 13.17 12.03
CA TYR A 483 19.96 12.31 11.31
C TYR A 483 20.46 11.95 9.89
N ALA A 484 20.97 12.92 9.14
CA ALA A 484 21.53 12.66 7.81
C ALA A 484 22.79 11.79 7.87
N GLU A 485 23.63 11.95 8.89
CA GLU A 485 24.81 11.11 9.13
C GLU A 485 24.40 9.66 9.44
N ASP A 486 23.40 9.45 10.29
CA ASP A 486 22.89 8.12 10.62
C ASP A 486 22.25 7.43 9.42
N VAL A 487 21.41 8.15 8.65
CA VAL A 487 20.80 7.63 7.41
C VAL A 487 21.89 7.25 6.41
N ALA A 488 22.89 8.11 6.21
CA ALA A 488 24.03 7.79 5.34
C ALA A 488 24.79 6.55 5.84
N GLY A 489 24.93 6.39 7.14
CA GLY A 489 25.58 5.23 7.76
C GLY A 489 24.93 3.92 7.33
N PHE A 490 23.63 3.72 7.59
CA PHE A 490 22.98 2.46 7.24
C PHE A 490 22.76 2.27 5.73
N VAL A 491 22.51 3.34 4.96
CA VAL A 491 22.37 3.23 3.49
C VAL A 491 23.67 2.82 2.83
N ASN A 492 24.82 3.43 3.21
CA ASN A 492 26.14 3.07 2.69
C ASN A 492 26.45 1.59 2.98
N MET A 493 26.20 1.14 4.21
CA MET A 493 26.39 -0.27 4.58
C MET A 493 25.52 -1.21 3.76
N ALA A 494 24.25 -0.83 3.51
CA ALA A 494 23.33 -1.63 2.70
C ALA A 494 23.80 -1.75 1.25
N PHE A 495 24.40 -0.71 0.69
CA PHE A 495 24.95 -0.73 -0.66
C PHE A 495 26.29 -1.47 -0.74
N ASP A 496 27.15 -1.35 0.27
CA ASP A 496 28.46 -2.02 0.29
C ASP A 496 28.33 -3.53 0.55
N GLU A 497 27.50 -3.93 1.51
CA GLU A 497 27.31 -5.33 1.88
C GLU A 497 26.25 -6.06 1.04
N VAL A 498 25.39 -5.34 0.43
CA VAL A 498 24.36 -5.70 -0.56
C VAL A 498 23.63 -7.03 -0.28
N PRO A 499 23.00 -7.22 0.91
CA PRO A 499 22.15 -8.39 1.14
C PRO A 499 20.89 -8.35 0.27
N ARG A 500 20.53 -7.16 -0.20
CA ARG A 500 19.45 -6.88 -1.17
C ARG A 500 19.98 -5.97 -2.27
N VAL A 501 19.65 -6.31 -3.51
CA VAL A 501 19.89 -5.44 -4.68
C VAL A 501 18.57 -4.76 -5.02
N PRO A 502 18.36 -3.48 -4.73
CA PRO A 502 17.20 -2.74 -5.19
C PRO A 502 17.16 -2.71 -6.73
N LEU A 503 16.03 -3.09 -7.32
CA LEU A 503 15.84 -3.07 -8.77
C LEU A 503 15.08 -1.82 -9.19
N ALA A 504 13.92 -1.62 -8.62
CA ALA A 504 13.03 -0.54 -9.02
C ALA A 504 12.06 -0.19 -7.91
N GLN A 505 11.62 1.06 -7.88
CA GLN A 505 10.48 1.52 -7.11
C GLN A 505 9.21 1.23 -7.91
N PRO A 506 8.27 0.40 -7.39
CA PRO A 506 7.06 0.06 -8.11
C PRO A 506 6.12 1.26 -8.24
N ASN A 507 5.31 1.24 -9.28
CA ASN A 507 4.17 2.14 -9.40
C ASN A 507 2.86 1.43 -8.98
N MET A 508 1.89 2.22 -8.55
CA MET A 508 0.49 1.83 -8.57
C MET A 508 -0.15 2.41 -9.84
N ASP A 509 -0.57 1.51 -10.70
CA ASP A 509 -1.33 1.85 -11.89
C ASP A 509 -2.81 1.59 -11.66
N VAL A 510 -3.65 2.56 -12.03
CA VAL A 510 -5.11 2.46 -11.96
C VAL A 510 -5.68 2.87 -13.31
N ALA A 511 -6.44 1.98 -13.93
CA ALA A 511 -7.16 2.27 -15.16
C ALA A 511 -8.62 2.62 -14.84
N MET A 512 -9.13 3.71 -15.42
CA MET A 512 -10.46 4.23 -15.12
C MET A 512 -11.14 4.83 -16.33
N GLN A 513 -12.47 4.91 -16.30
CA GLN A 513 -13.26 5.61 -17.30
C GLN A 513 -12.91 7.10 -17.35
N LYS A 514 -12.99 7.72 -18.53
CA LYS A 514 -12.62 9.14 -18.74
C LYS A 514 -13.46 10.14 -17.94
N ASN A 515 -14.68 9.76 -17.55
CA ASN A 515 -15.59 10.58 -16.76
C ASN A 515 -15.32 10.48 -15.25
N ILE A 516 -14.42 9.62 -14.80
CA ILE A 516 -14.01 9.57 -13.40
C ILE A 516 -13.06 10.74 -13.11
N LYS A 517 -13.37 11.50 -12.06
CA LYS A 517 -12.59 12.64 -11.55
C LYS A 517 -12.29 12.47 -10.08
N GLY A 518 -11.36 13.28 -9.55
CA GLY A 518 -11.01 13.26 -8.13
C GLY A 518 -10.18 12.06 -7.68
N TYR A 519 -9.55 11.33 -8.63
CA TYR A 519 -8.68 10.22 -8.25
C TYR A 519 -7.57 10.69 -7.30
N THR A 520 -7.44 9.98 -6.20
CA THR A 520 -6.37 10.15 -5.22
C THR A 520 -5.73 8.81 -4.94
N TYR A 521 -4.40 8.69 -5.17
CA TYR A 521 -3.65 7.59 -4.62
C TYR A 521 -3.64 7.73 -3.11
N TRP A 522 -4.22 6.76 -2.50
CA TRP A 522 -4.15 6.72 -1.07
C TRP A 522 -3.08 5.74 -0.61
N PHE A 523 -3.01 5.53 0.60
CA PHE A 523 -2.03 4.77 1.33
C PHE A 523 -2.01 3.27 0.93
N HIS A 524 -0.81 2.68 0.86
CA HIS A 524 -0.57 1.23 0.76
C HIS A 524 -1.31 0.53 -0.39
N LEU A 525 -1.18 1.08 -1.61
CA LEU A 525 -1.79 0.53 -2.84
C LEU A 525 -3.33 0.56 -2.85
N GLN A 526 -3.92 1.54 -2.18
CA GLN A 526 -5.37 1.76 -2.21
C GLN A 526 -5.70 3.13 -2.82
N PRO A 527 -6.72 3.24 -3.68
CA PRO A 527 -7.30 4.53 -4.04
C PRO A 527 -8.24 5.02 -2.93
N ASP A 528 -8.36 6.34 -2.77
CA ASP A 528 -9.39 6.91 -1.91
C ASP A 528 -10.67 7.15 -2.72
N TYR A 529 -11.73 6.45 -2.40
CA TYR A 529 -13.02 6.58 -3.08
C TYR A 529 -13.82 7.79 -2.63
N ARG A 530 -13.46 8.43 -1.49
CA ARG A 530 -14.22 9.55 -0.90
C ARG A 530 -14.19 10.81 -1.75
N ASP A 531 -13.13 10.99 -2.57
CA ASP A 531 -12.97 12.16 -3.45
C ASP A 531 -13.49 11.92 -4.87
N LEU A 532 -13.84 10.68 -5.22
CA LEU A 532 -14.25 10.33 -6.57
C LEU A 532 -15.60 10.95 -6.94
N GLU A 533 -15.70 11.34 -8.20
CA GLU A 533 -16.94 11.79 -8.82
C GLU A 533 -17.01 11.33 -10.27
N LYS A 534 -18.22 11.18 -10.80
CA LYS A 534 -18.50 10.98 -12.21
C LYS A 534 -19.01 12.28 -12.84
N ALA A 535 -18.28 12.75 -13.87
CA ALA A 535 -18.66 13.93 -14.66
C ALA A 535 -19.81 13.60 -15.65
#